data_9cd326b17cc25b6e9b1aeff0f0456123
#
_entry.id   9cd326b17cc25b6e9b1aeff0f0456123
#
_cell.length_a   1.000
_cell.length_b   1.000
_cell.length_c   1.000
_cell.angle_alpha   90.00
_cell.angle_beta   90.00
_cell.angle_gamma   90.00
#
_symmetry.space_group_name_H-M   'P 1'
#
loop_
_entity.id
_entity.type
_entity.pdbx_description
1 polymer ?
#
loop_
_entity_poly.entity_id
_entity_poly.type
_entity_poly.pdbx_seq_one_letter_code
_entity_poly.pdbx_strand_id
1 'polypeptide(L)'
;MKTAATTAALALTATVTLALAMSGCHKEMTFDPAAITAHSLFAGAPRGFLLGAATSAHQIEGGTHNDWTTWEKEHYPDGRPHVADGASAGRAADSWNLWREDVAALQLLGANVYRLGIEWSRLEPAPGVWDQASADRYRMMFAALRAAHIAPMVTLYHFTLPPWIAERGGWEWEGTPAAFAEFAGRAGAAFGDLVDLWCTINEPNVFVTKGYLSAEWPPGVADPRRAGAVMRALIIGHAQATAQLRARDRVDADGDGRATSVGIAQNLRVFQPASRHPVDGIVASVASSFYNDSFIDAVATGRIRISLPTAVSINESYPAARGTFDYLGVNYYTRERVIGHLGRKDVYRRAPPDGSRPVSDMGWEIYPEGLTQLLLHYAAYEWPLLVTENGLADARGDRRPDFLRAHIYALDQARVGGADVTGYIVWSLIDNFEWSYGFQGRFGLFTIDFAGDPALTRRPTAAVATFQEAARALGLRP
;
A
#
# COMPACT_ATOMS: atom_id res chain seq x y z
N MET A 1 -3.70 46.35 -4.99
CA MET A 1 -4.05 45.38 -3.91
C MET A 1 -5.51 44.91 -3.91
N LYS A 2 -6.41 45.42 -4.73
CA LYS A 2 -7.82 44.94 -4.82
C LYS A 2 -8.07 43.84 -5.88
N THR A 3 -7.19 43.64 -6.83
CA THR A 3 -7.34 42.66 -7.92
C THR A 3 -6.92 41.20 -7.55
N ALA A 4 -6.01 41.03 -6.58
CA ALA A 4 -5.58 39.70 -6.15
C ALA A 4 -6.60 38.97 -5.25
N ALA A 5 -7.42 39.70 -4.52
CA ALA A 5 -8.45 39.13 -3.65
C ALA A 5 -9.66 38.56 -4.44
N THR A 6 -9.96 39.17 -5.60
CA THR A 6 -11.10 38.77 -6.44
C THR A 6 -10.80 37.47 -7.20
N THR A 7 -9.55 37.25 -7.62
CA THR A 7 -9.14 36.02 -8.34
C THR A 7 -9.07 34.83 -7.41
N ALA A 8 -8.67 35.02 -6.16
CA ALA A 8 -8.66 33.94 -5.16
C ALA A 8 -10.09 33.51 -4.75
N ALA A 9 -11.03 34.46 -4.69
CA ALA A 9 -12.42 34.14 -4.37
C ALA A 9 -13.14 33.40 -5.51
N LEU A 10 -12.81 33.68 -6.77
CA LEU A 10 -13.37 33.00 -7.95
C LEU A 10 -12.79 31.59 -8.12
N ALA A 11 -11.52 31.38 -7.80
CA ALA A 11 -10.94 30.03 -7.80
C ALA A 11 -11.52 29.14 -6.68
N LEU A 12 -11.77 29.72 -5.51
CA LEU A 12 -12.40 29.01 -4.39
C LEU A 12 -13.86 28.64 -4.70
N THR A 13 -14.62 29.51 -5.38
CA THR A 13 -16.00 29.23 -5.77
C THR A 13 -16.11 28.17 -6.86
N ALA A 14 -15.20 28.13 -7.84
CA ALA A 14 -15.22 27.10 -8.88
C ALA A 14 -14.87 25.69 -8.30
N THR A 15 -13.92 25.62 -7.36
CA THR A 15 -13.55 24.37 -6.68
C THR A 15 -14.66 23.90 -5.73
N VAL A 16 -15.34 24.80 -5.04
CA VAL A 16 -16.48 24.49 -4.15
C VAL A 16 -17.70 24.03 -4.95
N THR A 17 -17.95 24.58 -6.13
CA THR A 17 -19.10 24.18 -6.96
C THR A 17 -18.88 22.79 -7.57
N LEU A 18 -17.64 22.43 -7.93
CA LEU A 18 -17.31 21.07 -8.39
C LEU A 18 -17.35 20.05 -7.24
N ALA A 19 -16.87 20.44 -6.04
CA ALA A 19 -16.93 19.59 -4.84
C ALA A 19 -18.37 19.35 -4.34
N LEU A 20 -19.25 20.34 -4.47
CA LEU A 20 -20.68 20.19 -4.13
C LEU A 20 -21.45 19.33 -5.15
N ALA A 21 -21.00 19.28 -6.41
CA ALA A 21 -21.58 18.40 -7.42
C ALA A 21 -21.15 16.93 -7.22
N MET A 22 -20.00 16.69 -6.59
CA MET A 22 -19.49 15.36 -6.24
C MET A 22 -19.98 14.84 -4.88
N SER A 23 -20.53 15.69 -4.01
CA SER A 23 -21.20 15.30 -2.77
C SER A 23 -22.66 14.87 -3.02
N GLY A 24 -22.91 14.22 -4.16
CA GLY A 24 -24.13 13.46 -4.36
C GLY A 24 -24.33 12.51 -3.18
N CYS A 25 -25.50 12.55 -2.59
CA CYS A 25 -25.96 11.76 -1.46
C CYS A 25 -25.51 10.30 -1.58
N HIS A 26 -24.27 9.99 -1.15
CA HIS A 26 -23.87 8.59 -0.97
C HIS A 26 -24.72 8.07 0.19
N LYS A 27 -25.82 7.43 -0.16
CA LYS A 27 -26.58 6.63 0.79
C LYS A 27 -25.56 5.70 1.44
N GLU A 28 -25.35 5.85 2.74
CA GLU A 28 -24.38 5.02 3.46
C GLU A 28 -24.77 3.56 3.23
N MET A 29 -23.94 2.81 2.52
CA MET A 29 -24.19 1.39 2.29
C MET A 29 -23.98 0.68 3.63
N THR A 30 -25.01 0.07 4.14
CA THR A 30 -24.93 -0.81 5.31
C THR A 30 -25.06 -2.24 4.81
N PHE A 31 -24.10 -3.09 5.19
CA PHE A 31 -24.15 -4.49 4.86
C PHE A 31 -24.91 -5.27 5.93
N ASP A 32 -25.85 -6.12 5.47
CA ASP A 32 -26.52 -7.06 6.35
C ASP A 32 -25.57 -8.18 6.78
N PRO A 33 -25.29 -8.39 8.09
CA PRO A 33 -24.46 -9.49 8.56
C PRO A 33 -24.94 -10.87 8.11
N ALA A 34 -26.26 -11.08 7.99
CA ALA A 34 -26.82 -12.35 7.51
C ALA A 34 -26.49 -12.58 6.03
N ALA A 35 -26.56 -11.52 5.19
CA ALA A 35 -26.18 -11.58 3.79
C ALA A 35 -24.67 -11.86 3.63
N ILE A 36 -23.82 -11.24 4.45
CA ILE A 36 -22.36 -11.50 4.47
C ILE A 36 -22.09 -12.96 4.82
N THR A 37 -22.71 -13.49 5.87
CA THR A 37 -22.49 -14.86 6.32
C THR A 37 -23.00 -15.90 5.32
N ALA A 38 -24.09 -15.63 4.62
CA ALA A 38 -24.66 -16.51 3.60
C ALA A 38 -23.96 -16.39 2.23
N HIS A 39 -23.12 -15.38 2.03
CA HIS A 39 -22.46 -15.13 0.75
C HIS A 39 -21.42 -16.21 0.43
N SER A 40 -21.45 -16.72 -0.79
CA SER A 40 -20.40 -17.56 -1.33
C SER A 40 -19.21 -16.68 -1.73
N LEU A 41 -18.08 -16.85 -1.08
CA LEU A 41 -16.88 -16.03 -1.30
C LEU A 41 -16.43 -16.10 -2.76
N PHE A 42 -16.11 -14.95 -3.35
CA PHE A 42 -15.68 -14.81 -4.75
C PHE A 42 -16.65 -15.39 -5.78
N ALA A 43 -17.94 -15.29 -5.52
CA ALA A 43 -18.97 -15.77 -6.45
C ALA A 43 -18.78 -15.15 -7.85
N GLY A 44 -18.65 -16.01 -8.87
CA GLY A 44 -18.43 -15.58 -10.25
C GLY A 44 -17.10 -14.84 -10.50
N ALA A 45 -16.07 -15.09 -9.71
CA ALA A 45 -14.73 -14.55 -9.98
C ALA A 45 -14.18 -15.05 -11.34
N PRO A 46 -13.45 -14.21 -12.10
CA PRO A 46 -12.89 -14.63 -13.38
C PRO A 46 -11.85 -15.74 -13.20
N ARG A 47 -11.61 -16.49 -14.26
CA ARG A 47 -10.45 -17.41 -14.29
C ARG A 47 -9.17 -16.62 -14.12
N GLY A 48 -8.23 -17.14 -13.36
CA GLY A 48 -6.96 -16.45 -13.07
C GLY A 48 -7.08 -15.37 -11.99
N PHE A 49 -8.19 -15.31 -11.24
CA PHE A 49 -8.30 -14.41 -10.09
C PHE A 49 -7.17 -14.66 -9.10
N LEU A 50 -6.45 -13.61 -8.73
CA LEU A 50 -5.32 -13.69 -7.82
C LEU A 50 -5.80 -13.68 -6.37
N LEU A 51 -5.48 -14.74 -5.62
CA LEU A 51 -5.76 -14.83 -4.18
C LEU A 51 -4.47 -15.16 -3.44
N GLY A 52 -4.06 -14.29 -2.51
CA GLY A 52 -2.80 -14.47 -1.83
C GLY A 52 -2.64 -13.64 -0.57
N ALA A 53 -1.39 -13.52 -0.15
CA ALA A 53 -1.00 -12.69 0.98
C ALA A 53 0.20 -11.81 0.62
N ALA A 54 0.43 -10.77 1.42
CA ALA A 54 1.52 -9.83 1.23
C ALA A 54 2.47 -9.79 2.42
N THR A 55 3.70 -9.33 2.16
CA THR A 55 4.71 -8.96 3.15
C THR A 55 5.64 -7.89 2.57
N SER A 56 6.48 -7.27 3.40
CA SER A 56 7.56 -6.41 2.95
C SER A 56 8.91 -6.85 3.50
N ALA A 57 9.98 -6.60 2.76
CA ALA A 57 11.32 -7.11 3.08
C ALA A 57 11.80 -6.68 4.47
N HIS A 58 11.79 -5.38 4.78
CA HIS A 58 12.25 -4.87 6.07
C HIS A 58 11.47 -5.44 7.25
N GLN A 59 10.17 -5.63 7.08
CA GLN A 59 9.27 -6.09 8.16
C GLN A 59 9.44 -7.57 8.51
N ILE A 60 9.98 -8.41 7.58
CA ILE A 60 10.05 -9.86 7.80
C ILE A 60 11.43 -10.47 7.66
N GLU A 61 12.33 -9.93 6.82
CA GLU A 61 13.57 -10.63 6.44
C GLU A 61 14.60 -10.72 7.56
N GLY A 62 14.76 -9.64 8.31
CA GLY A 62 15.84 -9.48 9.29
C GLY A 62 17.19 -9.14 8.67
N GLY A 63 18.05 -8.51 9.46
CA GLY A 63 19.40 -8.16 9.04
C GLY A 63 19.50 -7.17 7.88
N THR A 64 18.46 -6.35 7.65
CA THR A 64 18.45 -5.28 6.67
C THR A 64 19.33 -4.10 7.16
N HIS A 65 19.84 -3.30 6.22
CA HIS A 65 20.62 -2.08 6.52
C HIS A 65 20.16 -0.95 5.62
N ASN A 66 19.25 -0.11 6.15
CA ASN A 66 18.58 0.96 5.42
C ASN A 66 18.32 2.16 6.35
N ASP A 67 17.63 3.19 5.86
CA ASP A 67 17.26 4.39 6.63
C ASP A 67 16.41 4.06 7.86
N TRP A 68 15.50 3.08 7.78
CA TRP A 68 14.71 2.64 8.92
C TRP A 68 15.56 2.03 10.04
N THR A 69 16.61 1.26 9.72
CA THR A 69 17.52 0.70 10.74
C THR A 69 18.28 1.75 11.53
N THR A 70 18.41 2.96 11.00
CA THR A 70 18.92 4.14 11.72
C THR A 70 17.80 4.78 12.55
N TRP A 71 16.64 5.02 11.90
CA TRP A 71 15.48 5.64 12.52
C TRP A 71 14.97 4.92 13.78
N GLU A 72 14.95 3.60 13.77
CA GLU A 72 14.53 2.75 14.90
C GLU A 72 15.36 2.97 16.18
N LYS A 73 16.59 3.45 16.06
CA LYS A 73 17.51 3.68 17.18
C LYS A 73 17.43 5.10 17.72
N GLU A 74 16.75 5.98 16.99
CA GLU A 74 16.64 7.39 17.31
C GLU A 74 15.39 7.69 18.13
N HIS A 75 15.30 8.93 18.62
CA HIS A 75 14.24 9.41 19.49
C HIS A 75 13.73 10.76 18.97
N TYR A 76 12.45 11.02 19.20
CA TYR A 76 11.88 12.35 19.02
C TYR A 76 12.53 13.37 19.96
N PRO A 77 12.44 14.68 19.69
CA PRO A 77 13.00 15.73 20.56
C PRO A 77 12.50 15.70 22.00
N ASP A 78 11.35 15.09 22.25
CA ASP A 78 10.76 14.91 23.58
C ASP A 78 11.28 13.66 24.32
N GLY A 79 12.21 12.92 23.73
CA GLY A 79 12.83 11.73 24.30
C GLY A 79 12.07 10.42 24.07
N ARG A 80 10.89 10.44 23.44
CA ARG A 80 10.18 9.22 23.08
C ARG A 80 10.91 8.51 21.94
N PRO A 81 11.02 7.17 21.96
CA PRO A 81 11.57 6.42 20.83
C PRO A 81 10.68 6.58 19.58
N HIS A 82 11.29 6.53 18.40
CA HIS A 82 10.54 6.59 17.14
C HIS A 82 9.64 5.37 16.92
N VAL A 83 10.02 4.22 17.48
CA VAL A 83 9.26 2.98 17.42
C VAL A 83 8.75 2.63 18.81
N ALA A 84 7.53 2.14 18.90
CA ALA A 84 6.92 1.71 20.15
C ALA A 84 7.84 0.77 20.94
N ASP A 85 7.93 0.99 22.26
CA ASP A 85 8.78 0.25 23.19
C ASP A 85 10.29 0.26 22.83
N GLY A 86 10.74 1.15 21.95
CA GLY A 86 12.12 1.19 21.44
C GLY A 86 12.48 -0.06 20.64
N ALA A 87 11.49 -0.73 20.06
CA ALA A 87 11.70 -1.93 19.26
C ALA A 87 12.44 -1.61 17.96
N SER A 88 13.17 -2.59 17.45
CA SER A 88 13.75 -2.55 16.11
C SER A 88 13.39 -3.82 15.34
N ALA A 89 13.36 -3.74 13.99
CA ALA A 89 13.10 -4.91 13.16
C ALA A 89 14.11 -6.04 13.45
N GLY A 90 15.40 -5.70 13.56
CA GLY A 90 16.43 -6.64 13.99
C GLY A 90 16.43 -7.94 13.18
N ARG A 91 16.08 -9.06 13.84
CA ARG A 91 15.87 -10.36 13.20
C ARG A 91 14.52 -10.43 12.47
N ALA A 92 13.58 -9.60 12.82
CA ALA A 92 12.20 -9.64 12.34
C ALA A 92 11.60 -11.08 12.42
N ALA A 93 10.94 -11.53 11.36
CA ALA A 93 10.45 -12.92 11.23
C ALA A 93 11.53 -13.89 10.71
N ASP A 94 12.75 -13.41 10.48
CA ASP A 94 13.88 -14.17 9.91
C ASP A 94 13.55 -14.83 8.55
N SER A 95 12.65 -14.22 7.80
CA SER A 95 12.22 -14.77 6.51
C SER A 95 13.36 -14.86 5.50
N TRP A 96 14.44 -14.08 5.66
CA TRP A 96 15.66 -14.27 4.87
C TRP A 96 16.24 -15.68 4.96
N ASN A 97 16.12 -16.32 6.13
CA ASN A 97 16.57 -17.69 6.35
C ASN A 97 15.41 -18.70 6.31
N LEU A 98 14.23 -18.32 6.78
CA LEU A 98 13.06 -19.17 6.95
C LEU A 98 12.02 -19.01 5.81
N TRP A 99 12.42 -18.54 4.63
CA TRP A 99 11.52 -18.32 3.50
C TRP A 99 10.79 -19.59 3.01
N ARG A 100 11.36 -20.79 3.28
CA ARG A 100 10.71 -22.05 2.92
C ARG A 100 9.47 -22.32 3.76
N GLU A 101 9.50 -21.91 5.02
CA GLU A 101 8.36 -21.94 5.93
C GLU A 101 7.26 -20.96 5.49
N ASP A 102 7.65 -19.80 4.91
CA ASP A 102 6.70 -18.85 4.34
C ASP A 102 6.05 -19.42 3.06
N VAL A 103 6.81 -20.09 2.19
CA VAL A 103 6.26 -20.80 1.02
C VAL A 103 5.32 -21.93 1.46
N ALA A 104 5.68 -22.70 2.49
CA ALA A 104 4.81 -23.75 3.03
C ALA A 104 3.50 -23.18 3.62
N ALA A 105 3.57 -22.01 4.27
CA ALA A 105 2.39 -21.31 4.77
C ALA A 105 1.46 -20.88 3.62
N LEU A 106 2.01 -20.36 2.52
CA LEU A 106 1.24 -20.00 1.31
C LEU A 106 0.59 -21.20 0.64
N GLN A 107 1.30 -22.34 0.57
CA GLN A 107 0.74 -23.61 0.07
C GLN A 107 -0.41 -24.10 0.95
N LEU A 108 -0.26 -24.01 2.28
CA LEU A 108 -1.32 -24.37 3.23
C LEU A 108 -2.56 -23.47 3.06
N LEU A 109 -2.39 -22.19 2.71
CA LEU A 109 -3.50 -21.28 2.40
C LEU A 109 -4.23 -21.69 1.10
N GLY A 110 -3.54 -22.32 0.15
CA GLY A 110 -3.99 -22.46 -1.23
C GLY A 110 -3.88 -21.15 -2.02
N ALA A 111 -2.89 -20.32 -1.68
CA ALA A 111 -2.62 -19.08 -2.40
C ALA A 111 -2.06 -19.36 -3.80
N ASN A 112 -2.40 -18.52 -4.78
CA ASN A 112 -1.83 -18.54 -6.13
C ASN A 112 -0.97 -17.32 -6.45
N VAL A 113 -0.87 -16.35 -5.53
CA VAL A 113 0.00 -15.19 -5.63
C VAL A 113 0.62 -14.88 -4.26
N TYR A 114 1.86 -14.42 -4.27
CA TYR A 114 2.53 -13.87 -3.09
C TYR A 114 3.13 -12.51 -3.43
N ARG A 115 2.62 -11.44 -2.80
CA ARG A 115 3.21 -10.12 -2.91
C ARG A 115 4.29 -9.96 -1.84
N LEU A 116 5.54 -9.77 -2.29
CA LEU A 116 6.68 -9.62 -1.40
C LEU A 116 7.58 -8.47 -1.86
N GLY A 117 8.28 -7.85 -0.92
CA GLY A 117 9.31 -6.84 -1.23
C GLY A 117 10.64 -7.49 -1.55
N ILE A 118 11.44 -6.81 -2.37
CA ILE A 118 12.89 -7.00 -2.41
C ILE A 118 13.57 -5.79 -1.77
N GLU A 119 14.54 -6.01 -0.92
CA GLU A 119 15.20 -4.93 -0.18
C GLU A 119 16.27 -4.27 -1.07
N TRP A 120 16.02 -3.00 -1.47
CA TRP A 120 16.94 -2.24 -2.32
C TRP A 120 18.32 -2.12 -1.69
N SER A 121 18.40 -1.83 -0.40
CA SER A 121 19.68 -1.71 0.31
C SER A 121 20.48 -3.02 0.37
N ARG A 122 19.82 -4.16 0.27
CA ARG A 122 20.45 -5.48 0.22
C ARG A 122 21.01 -5.79 -1.17
N LEU A 123 20.24 -5.46 -2.21
CA LEU A 123 20.62 -5.72 -3.60
C LEU A 123 21.63 -4.69 -4.14
N GLU A 124 21.54 -3.45 -3.68
CA GLU A 124 22.46 -2.36 -4.06
C GLU A 124 22.98 -1.63 -2.81
N PRO A 125 23.90 -2.24 -2.05
CA PRO A 125 24.41 -1.68 -0.79
C PRO A 125 25.24 -0.40 -0.97
N ALA A 126 25.74 -0.14 -2.17
CA ALA A 126 26.45 1.07 -2.55
C ALA A 126 26.12 1.45 -4.01
N PRO A 127 26.29 2.71 -4.42
CA PRO A 127 25.92 3.15 -5.77
C PRO A 127 26.56 2.29 -6.87
N GLY A 128 25.71 1.66 -7.69
CA GLY A 128 26.13 0.80 -8.80
C GLY A 128 26.68 -0.58 -8.40
N VAL A 129 26.80 -0.88 -7.11
CA VAL A 129 27.26 -2.19 -6.62
C VAL A 129 26.07 -3.12 -6.46
N TRP A 130 26.00 -4.15 -7.30
CA TRP A 130 24.96 -5.17 -7.22
C TRP A 130 25.45 -6.37 -6.42
N ASP A 131 24.72 -6.74 -5.36
CA ASP A 131 25.02 -7.93 -4.56
C ASP A 131 24.43 -9.18 -5.20
N GLN A 132 25.27 -9.93 -5.90
CA GLN A 132 24.85 -11.13 -6.63
C GLN A 132 24.37 -12.23 -5.69
N ALA A 133 24.95 -12.35 -4.49
CA ALA A 133 24.54 -13.39 -3.54
C ALA A 133 23.11 -13.16 -3.03
N SER A 134 22.74 -11.91 -2.77
CA SER A 134 21.36 -11.54 -2.42
C SER A 134 20.41 -11.75 -3.60
N ALA A 135 20.83 -11.39 -4.81
CA ALA A 135 20.03 -11.64 -6.01
C ALA A 135 19.78 -13.15 -6.23
N ASP A 136 20.81 -13.97 -6.09
CA ASP A 136 20.67 -15.44 -6.20
C ASP A 136 19.72 -16.01 -5.14
N ARG A 137 19.71 -15.43 -3.93
CA ARG A 137 18.78 -15.82 -2.86
C ARG A 137 17.34 -15.49 -3.24
N TYR A 138 17.06 -14.28 -3.72
CA TYR A 138 15.71 -13.91 -4.20
C TYR A 138 15.28 -14.79 -5.38
N ARG A 139 16.17 -15.11 -6.31
CA ARG A 139 15.87 -16.06 -7.40
C ARG A 139 15.45 -17.44 -6.89
N MET A 140 16.13 -17.96 -5.85
CA MET A 140 15.72 -19.24 -5.22
C MET A 140 14.31 -19.14 -4.62
N MET A 141 13.97 -18.03 -3.97
CA MET A 141 12.62 -17.79 -3.42
C MET A 141 11.57 -17.76 -4.54
N PHE A 142 11.80 -17.00 -5.60
CA PHE A 142 10.85 -16.88 -6.73
C PHE A 142 10.70 -18.22 -7.48
N ALA A 143 11.78 -18.94 -7.70
CA ALA A 143 11.73 -20.26 -8.32
C ALA A 143 10.94 -21.27 -7.47
N ALA A 144 11.05 -21.21 -6.15
CA ALA A 144 10.26 -22.06 -5.26
C ALA A 144 8.78 -21.70 -5.25
N LEU A 145 8.44 -20.39 -5.32
CA LEU A 145 7.06 -19.94 -5.48
C LEU A 145 6.45 -20.45 -6.80
N ARG A 146 7.16 -20.28 -7.92
CA ARG A 146 6.73 -20.81 -9.23
C ARG A 146 6.55 -22.33 -9.21
N ALA A 147 7.48 -23.06 -8.59
CA ALA A 147 7.36 -24.51 -8.43
C ALA A 147 6.15 -24.92 -7.58
N ALA A 148 5.71 -24.06 -6.67
CA ALA A 148 4.49 -24.22 -5.88
C ALA A 148 3.22 -23.68 -6.58
N HIS A 149 3.31 -23.27 -7.84
CA HIS A 149 2.23 -22.62 -8.60
C HIS A 149 1.73 -21.32 -7.95
N ILE A 150 2.61 -20.57 -7.30
CA ILE A 150 2.36 -19.27 -6.67
C ILE A 150 3.09 -18.21 -7.49
N ALA A 151 2.37 -17.26 -8.07
CA ALA A 151 2.96 -16.16 -8.81
C ALA A 151 3.67 -15.19 -7.85
N PRO A 152 4.97 -14.89 -8.02
CA PRO A 152 5.59 -13.81 -7.27
C PRO A 152 5.12 -12.47 -7.84
N MET A 153 4.63 -11.59 -6.96
CA MET A 153 4.36 -10.18 -7.21
C MET A 153 5.38 -9.35 -6.44
N VAL A 154 6.31 -8.71 -7.15
CA VAL A 154 7.47 -8.09 -6.51
C VAL A 154 7.27 -6.60 -6.31
N THR A 155 7.40 -6.13 -5.05
CA THR A 155 7.42 -4.71 -4.68
C THR A 155 8.86 -4.21 -4.63
N LEU A 156 9.18 -3.15 -5.39
CA LEU A 156 10.53 -2.61 -5.50
C LEU A 156 10.87 -1.60 -4.39
N TYR A 157 9.91 -0.77 -3.99
CA TYR A 157 10.06 0.20 -2.92
C TYR A 157 8.92 0.07 -1.91
N HIS A 158 9.30 -0.28 -0.68
CA HIS A 158 8.35 -0.41 0.42
C HIS A 158 8.90 0.33 1.66
N PHE A 159 8.99 1.68 1.52
CA PHE A 159 9.36 2.68 2.52
C PHE A 159 10.83 2.78 2.90
N THR A 160 11.65 1.81 2.56
CA THR A 160 13.06 1.76 2.95
C THR A 160 13.98 2.22 1.84
N LEU A 161 15.01 2.99 2.18
CA LEU A 161 16.03 3.47 1.24
C LEU A 161 17.41 2.97 1.64
N PRO A 162 18.27 2.61 0.66
CA PRO A 162 19.68 2.38 0.93
C PRO A 162 20.32 3.58 1.65
N PRO A 163 21.25 3.39 2.58
CA PRO A 163 21.89 4.49 3.30
C PRO A 163 22.47 5.55 2.36
N TRP A 164 23.09 5.13 1.25
CA TRP A 164 23.68 6.04 0.28
C TRP A 164 22.69 6.92 -0.47
N ILE A 165 21.38 6.52 -0.57
CA ILE A 165 20.29 7.38 -1.05
C ILE A 165 19.80 8.30 0.08
N ALA A 166 19.60 7.75 1.27
CA ALA A 166 19.10 8.48 2.43
C ALA A 166 20.06 9.64 2.81
N GLU A 167 21.35 9.39 2.83
CA GLU A 167 22.41 10.39 3.10
C GLU A 167 22.44 11.53 2.09
N ARG A 168 21.96 11.31 0.86
CA ARG A 168 21.81 12.36 -0.17
C ARG A 168 20.51 13.14 -0.06
N GLY A 169 19.62 12.78 0.87
CA GLY A 169 18.32 13.42 1.08
C GLY A 169 17.12 12.56 0.65
N GLY A 170 17.30 11.27 0.40
CA GLY A 170 16.21 10.36 0.07
C GLY A 170 15.48 10.79 -1.22
N TRP A 171 14.16 10.80 -1.20
CA TRP A 171 13.35 11.22 -2.36
C TRP A 171 13.39 12.73 -2.65
N GLU A 172 14.01 13.54 -1.82
CA GLU A 172 14.27 14.96 -2.12
C GLU A 172 15.53 15.16 -2.97
N TRP A 173 16.44 14.20 -2.98
CA TRP A 173 17.57 14.25 -3.88
C TRP A 173 17.10 14.04 -5.33
N GLU A 174 17.40 14.99 -6.21
CA GLU A 174 16.96 14.96 -7.61
C GLU A 174 17.44 13.74 -8.40
N GLY A 175 18.48 13.07 -7.93
CA GLY A 175 19.00 11.83 -8.51
C GLY A 175 18.22 10.56 -8.14
N THR A 176 17.38 10.59 -7.11
CA THR A 176 16.68 9.39 -6.61
C THR A 176 15.76 8.76 -7.64
N PRO A 177 14.94 9.49 -8.43
CA PRO A 177 14.12 8.88 -9.46
C PRO A 177 14.92 8.08 -10.48
N ALA A 178 16.08 8.59 -10.92
CA ALA A 178 16.95 7.91 -11.89
C ALA A 178 17.64 6.68 -11.26
N ALA A 179 18.11 6.78 -10.02
CA ALA A 179 18.70 5.66 -9.29
C ALA A 179 17.68 4.54 -9.06
N PHE A 180 16.45 4.89 -8.70
CA PHE A 180 15.36 3.93 -8.55
C PHE A 180 15.00 3.25 -9.87
N ALA A 181 14.98 3.99 -10.97
CA ALA A 181 14.73 3.44 -12.29
C ALA A 181 15.83 2.44 -12.72
N GLU A 182 17.10 2.74 -12.45
CA GLU A 182 18.19 1.80 -12.73
C GLU A 182 18.10 0.55 -11.85
N PHE A 183 17.78 0.69 -10.57
CA PHE A 183 17.51 -0.45 -9.68
C PHE A 183 16.37 -1.32 -10.22
N ALA A 184 15.23 -0.70 -10.63
CA ALA A 184 14.10 -1.40 -11.22
C ALA A 184 14.50 -2.16 -12.49
N GLY A 185 15.29 -1.54 -13.36
CA GLY A 185 15.80 -2.18 -14.57
C GLY A 185 16.73 -3.38 -14.30
N ARG A 186 17.59 -3.27 -13.27
CA ARG A 186 18.43 -4.41 -12.82
C ARG A 186 17.58 -5.53 -12.24
N ALA A 187 16.56 -5.20 -11.45
CA ALA A 187 15.62 -6.18 -10.91
C ALA A 187 14.87 -6.91 -12.04
N GLY A 188 14.34 -6.18 -13.04
CA GLY A 188 13.71 -6.76 -14.23
C GLY A 188 14.64 -7.70 -15.00
N ALA A 189 15.90 -7.30 -15.22
CA ALA A 189 16.89 -8.15 -15.88
C ALA A 189 17.28 -9.39 -15.05
N ALA A 190 17.31 -9.26 -13.71
CA ALA A 190 17.73 -10.34 -12.82
C ALA A 190 16.62 -11.35 -12.53
N PHE A 191 15.35 -10.95 -12.59
CA PHE A 191 14.23 -11.74 -12.07
C PHE A 191 13.08 -11.93 -13.07
N GLY A 192 13.05 -11.23 -14.20
CA GLY A 192 11.95 -11.23 -15.15
C GLY A 192 11.61 -12.59 -15.76
N ASP A 193 12.54 -13.57 -15.74
CA ASP A 193 12.26 -14.95 -16.12
C ASP A 193 11.43 -15.72 -15.05
N LEU A 194 11.15 -15.11 -13.91
CA LEU A 194 10.39 -15.70 -12.80
C LEU A 194 9.25 -14.78 -12.32
N VAL A 195 9.28 -13.49 -12.69
CA VAL A 195 8.37 -12.45 -12.18
C VAL A 195 7.76 -11.68 -13.34
N ASP A 196 6.43 -11.64 -13.45
CA ASP A 196 5.68 -10.81 -14.40
C ASP A 196 4.95 -9.66 -13.71
N LEU A 197 4.65 -9.80 -12.40
CA LEU A 197 3.88 -8.82 -11.64
C LEU A 197 4.80 -7.92 -10.81
N TRP A 198 4.85 -6.63 -11.18
CA TRP A 198 5.71 -5.65 -10.54
C TRP A 198 4.90 -4.54 -9.87
N CYS A 199 5.13 -4.32 -8.60
CA CYS A 199 4.69 -3.15 -7.85
C CYS A 199 5.88 -2.22 -7.66
N THR A 200 5.94 -1.10 -8.35
CA THR A 200 7.10 -0.20 -8.24
C THR A 200 7.20 0.42 -6.86
N ILE A 201 6.10 0.98 -6.36
CA ILE A 201 6.06 1.73 -5.10
C ILE A 201 4.85 1.28 -4.29
N ASN A 202 5.11 0.93 -3.03
CA ASN A 202 4.06 0.76 -2.04
C ASN A 202 3.70 2.11 -1.41
N GLU A 203 2.41 2.43 -1.40
CA GLU A 203 1.79 3.54 -0.66
C GLU A 203 2.56 4.86 -0.70
N PRO A 204 2.79 5.44 -1.88
CA PRO A 204 3.52 6.71 -1.99
C PRO A 204 2.90 7.82 -1.12
N ASN A 205 1.58 7.83 -0.99
CA ASN A 205 0.82 8.78 -0.19
C ASN A 205 1.01 8.58 1.32
N VAL A 206 1.14 7.35 1.80
CA VAL A 206 1.44 7.06 3.22
C VAL A 206 2.86 7.50 3.55
N PHE A 207 3.83 7.13 2.70
CA PHE A 207 5.22 7.57 2.87
C PHE A 207 5.34 9.10 2.94
N VAL A 208 4.69 9.81 2.02
CA VAL A 208 4.69 11.29 2.02
C VAL A 208 4.00 11.84 3.26
N THR A 209 2.87 11.28 3.66
CA THR A 209 2.13 11.75 4.83
C THR A 209 2.93 11.52 6.11
N LYS A 210 3.46 10.32 6.32
CA LYS A 210 4.16 9.93 7.54
C LYS A 210 5.55 10.54 7.64
N GLY A 211 6.29 10.57 6.53
CA GLY A 211 7.66 11.09 6.50
C GLY A 211 7.75 12.61 6.40
N TYR A 212 6.77 13.27 5.72
CA TYR A 212 6.91 14.69 5.36
C TYR A 212 5.77 15.60 5.82
N LEU A 213 4.64 15.08 6.30
CA LEU A 213 3.58 15.90 6.90
C LEU A 213 3.47 15.71 8.41
N SER A 214 3.54 14.48 8.92
CA SER A 214 3.41 14.20 10.35
C SER A 214 4.74 13.94 11.06
N ALA A 215 5.85 13.79 10.34
CA ALA A 215 7.18 13.51 10.90
C ALA A 215 7.24 12.22 11.76
N GLU A 216 6.37 11.25 11.48
CA GLU A 216 6.31 10.00 12.24
C GLU A 216 7.31 8.95 11.74
N TRP A 217 7.73 9.07 10.47
CA TRP A 217 8.64 8.14 9.79
C TRP A 217 9.86 8.87 9.24
N PRO A 218 10.94 8.16 8.86
CA PRO A 218 12.06 8.81 8.22
C PRO A 218 11.61 9.58 6.95
N PRO A 219 12.14 10.75 6.69
CA PRO A 219 13.20 11.46 7.41
C PRO A 219 12.72 12.37 8.56
N GLY A 220 11.49 12.26 9.05
CA GLY A 220 11.00 12.99 10.21
C GLY A 220 10.72 14.49 9.94
N VAL A 221 10.20 14.80 8.77
CA VAL A 221 9.93 16.17 8.33
C VAL A 221 8.45 16.52 8.49
N ALA A 222 8.16 17.76 8.87
CA ALA A 222 6.79 18.32 8.89
C ALA A 222 6.73 19.57 8.02
N ASP A 223 6.81 19.42 6.71
CA ASP A 223 6.77 20.49 5.72
C ASP A 223 5.95 20.11 4.49
N PRO A 224 4.77 20.72 4.29
CA PRO A 224 3.92 20.43 3.14
C PRO A 224 4.56 20.69 1.78
N ARG A 225 5.51 21.64 1.68
CA ARG A 225 6.19 21.94 0.40
C ARG A 225 7.13 20.80 0.03
N ARG A 226 7.89 20.32 1.01
CA ARG A 226 8.76 19.14 0.84
C ARG A 226 7.92 17.90 0.53
N ALA A 227 6.78 17.71 1.21
CA ALA A 227 5.82 16.65 0.91
C ALA A 227 5.36 16.65 -0.55
N GLY A 228 5.00 17.83 -1.09
CA GLY A 228 4.63 17.97 -2.49
C GLY A 228 5.77 17.65 -3.46
N ALA A 229 6.99 18.09 -3.17
CA ALA A 229 8.17 17.81 -3.97
C ALA A 229 8.48 16.30 -3.99
N VAL A 230 8.37 15.62 -2.86
CA VAL A 230 8.59 14.17 -2.73
C VAL A 230 7.50 13.38 -3.47
N MET A 231 6.22 13.75 -3.37
CA MET A 231 5.16 13.12 -4.15
C MET A 231 5.44 13.23 -5.65
N ARG A 232 5.91 14.41 -6.10
CA ARG A 232 6.34 14.62 -7.48
C ARG A 232 7.49 13.69 -7.86
N ALA A 233 8.51 13.56 -7.02
CA ALA A 233 9.66 12.70 -7.27
C ALA A 233 9.27 11.21 -7.35
N LEU A 234 8.34 10.75 -6.50
CA LEU A 234 7.79 9.38 -6.52
C LEU A 234 7.05 9.10 -7.84
N ILE A 235 6.23 10.04 -8.35
CA ILE A 235 5.54 9.90 -9.64
C ILE A 235 6.55 9.78 -10.79
N ILE A 236 7.59 10.61 -10.79
CA ILE A 236 8.68 10.56 -11.78
C ILE A 236 9.44 9.24 -11.67
N GLY A 237 9.79 8.82 -10.47
CA GLY A 237 10.48 7.57 -10.19
C GLY A 237 9.71 6.35 -10.68
N HIS A 238 8.41 6.30 -10.41
CA HIS A 238 7.52 5.25 -10.93
C HIS A 238 7.55 5.19 -12.47
N ALA A 239 7.37 6.32 -13.13
CA ALA A 239 7.31 6.35 -14.59
C ALA A 239 8.64 5.89 -15.22
N GLN A 240 9.77 6.34 -14.67
CA GLN A 240 11.10 5.92 -15.12
C GLN A 240 11.38 4.45 -14.81
N ALA A 241 10.99 3.95 -13.63
CA ALA A 241 11.11 2.55 -13.24
C ALA A 241 10.29 1.64 -14.16
N THR A 242 9.04 2.02 -14.48
CA THR A 242 8.19 1.29 -15.42
C THR A 242 8.83 1.18 -16.79
N ALA A 243 9.41 2.27 -17.31
CA ALA A 243 10.13 2.25 -18.59
C ALA A 243 11.32 1.29 -18.57
N GLN A 244 12.09 1.24 -17.47
CA GLN A 244 13.23 0.34 -17.32
C GLN A 244 12.80 -1.12 -17.17
N LEU A 245 11.74 -1.41 -16.38
CA LEU A 245 11.17 -2.76 -16.29
C LEU A 245 10.75 -3.26 -17.67
N ARG A 246 9.90 -2.52 -18.38
CA ARG A 246 9.42 -2.88 -19.72
C ARG A 246 10.54 -3.00 -20.76
N ALA A 247 11.68 -2.33 -20.55
CA ALA A 247 12.84 -2.44 -21.42
C ALA A 247 13.69 -3.68 -21.16
N ARG A 248 13.79 -4.15 -19.92
CA ARG A 248 14.75 -5.18 -19.51
C ARG A 248 14.12 -6.51 -19.11
N ASP A 249 12.86 -6.51 -18.69
CA ASP A 249 12.06 -7.71 -18.48
C ASP A 249 11.34 -8.06 -19.79
N ARG A 250 11.72 -9.18 -20.40
CA ARG A 250 11.29 -9.61 -21.74
C ARG A 250 10.73 -11.03 -21.77
N VAL A 251 10.67 -11.67 -20.61
CA VAL A 251 10.25 -13.07 -20.48
C VAL A 251 8.84 -13.09 -19.92
N ASP A 252 7.93 -13.70 -20.62
CA ASP A 252 6.60 -14.05 -20.14
C ASP A 252 6.75 -15.34 -19.28
N ALA A 253 6.85 -15.16 -17.97
CA ALA A 253 7.17 -16.26 -17.05
C ALA A 253 5.93 -17.08 -16.66
N ASP A 254 4.70 -16.55 -16.83
CA ASP A 254 3.47 -17.26 -16.52
C ASP A 254 2.67 -17.72 -17.76
N GLY A 255 3.06 -17.26 -18.94
CA GLY A 255 2.47 -17.67 -20.21
C GLY A 255 1.16 -16.96 -20.55
N ASP A 256 0.89 -15.79 -19.94
CA ASP A 256 -0.32 -15.01 -20.19
C ASP A 256 -0.26 -14.10 -21.45
N GLY A 257 0.90 -14.05 -22.09
CA GLY A 257 1.18 -13.23 -23.28
C GLY A 257 1.80 -11.86 -22.94
N ARG A 258 2.14 -11.60 -21.68
CA ARG A 258 2.75 -10.35 -21.21
C ARG A 258 3.97 -10.63 -20.35
N ALA A 259 5.14 -10.15 -20.78
CA ALA A 259 6.36 -10.30 -19.99
C ALA A 259 6.37 -9.42 -18.72
N THR A 260 5.65 -8.30 -18.73
CA THR A 260 5.75 -7.30 -17.66
C THR A 260 4.40 -6.67 -17.40
N SER A 261 3.87 -6.79 -16.20
CA SER A 261 2.68 -6.11 -15.70
C SER A 261 3.07 -5.21 -14.52
N VAL A 262 2.93 -3.89 -14.67
CA VAL A 262 3.43 -2.89 -13.72
C VAL A 262 2.30 -2.06 -13.15
N GLY A 263 2.32 -1.86 -11.83
CA GLY A 263 1.46 -0.93 -11.13
C GLY A 263 2.11 -0.39 -9.87
N ILE A 264 1.32 0.26 -9.04
CA ILE A 264 1.67 0.61 -7.65
C ILE A 264 0.67 -0.04 -6.70
N ALA A 265 0.95 0.01 -5.41
CA ALA A 265 -0.05 -0.25 -4.39
C ALA A 265 -0.40 1.07 -3.69
N GLN A 266 -1.56 1.62 -4.00
CA GLN A 266 -2.03 2.88 -3.45
C GLN A 266 -2.87 2.64 -2.20
N ASN A 267 -2.51 3.25 -1.07
CA ASN A 267 -3.40 3.26 0.08
C ASN A 267 -4.59 4.17 -0.22
N LEU A 268 -5.78 3.65 -0.14
CA LEU A 268 -7.00 4.40 -0.39
C LEU A 268 -7.85 4.47 0.89
N ARG A 269 -8.41 5.64 1.16
CA ARG A 269 -9.29 5.87 2.30
C ARG A 269 -10.57 6.56 1.86
N VAL A 270 -11.68 6.19 2.49
CA VAL A 270 -12.90 6.97 2.40
C VAL A 270 -12.80 8.12 3.40
N PHE A 271 -12.56 9.33 2.91
CA PHE A 271 -12.56 10.54 3.75
C PHE A 271 -14.00 11.02 3.92
N GLN A 272 -14.48 11.03 5.16
CA GLN A 272 -15.82 11.46 5.51
C GLN A 272 -15.78 12.66 6.46
N PRO A 273 -16.66 13.68 6.28
CA PRO A 273 -16.80 14.74 7.26
C PRO A 273 -17.25 14.16 8.61
N ALA A 274 -16.62 14.60 9.70
CA ALA A 274 -16.99 14.13 11.05
C ALA A 274 -18.33 14.71 11.51
N SER A 275 -18.76 15.82 10.92
CA SER A 275 -20.02 16.48 11.21
C SER A 275 -20.66 17.06 9.95
N ARG A 276 -21.86 17.65 10.09
CA ARG A 276 -22.54 18.40 9.01
C ARG A 276 -21.97 19.80 8.79
N HIS A 277 -20.89 20.18 9.49
CA HIS A 277 -20.26 21.47 9.31
C HIS A 277 -19.61 21.56 7.92
N PRO A 278 -19.87 22.60 7.11
CA PRO A 278 -19.36 22.67 5.72
C PRO A 278 -17.84 22.57 5.62
N VAL A 279 -17.10 23.07 6.61
CA VAL A 279 -15.62 23.02 6.65
C VAL A 279 -15.12 21.57 6.70
N ASP A 280 -15.80 20.68 7.44
CA ASP A 280 -15.42 19.26 7.50
C ASP A 280 -15.52 18.61 6.12
N GLY A 281 -16.58 18.94 5.35
CA GLY A 281 -16.77 18.43 3.99
C GLY A 281 -15.71 18.94 3.01
N ILE A 282 -15.38 20.24 3.07
CA ILE A 282 -14.34 20.85 2.23
C ILE A 282 -12.98 20.19 2.53
N VAL A 283 -12.63 20.06 3.80
CA VAL A 283 -11.34 19.52 4.20
C VAL A 283 -11.25 18.02 3.90
N ALA A 284 -12.34 17.25 4.06
CA ALA A 284 -12.40 15.84 3.64
C ALA A 284 -12.16 15.69 2.13
N SER A 285 -12.76 16.54 1.30
CA SER A 285 -12.56 16.55 -0.16
C SER A 285 -11.10 16.88 -0.54
N VAL A 286 -10.49 17.89 0.10
CA VAL A 286 -9.09 18.25 -0.13
C VAL A 286 -8.15 17.13 0.29
N ALA A 287 -8.41 16.51 1.45
CA ALA A 287 -7.62 15.39 1.95
C ALA A 287 -7.70 14.19 0.98
N SER A 288 -8.91 13.86 0.50
CA SER A 288 -9.10 12.80 -0.50
C SER A 288 -8.33 13.10 -1.78
N SER A 289 -8.47 14.29 -2.33
CA SER A 289 -7.78 14.67 -3.57
C SER A 289 -6.25 14.59 -3.45
N PHE A 290 -5.69 15.06 -2.34
CA PHE A 290 -4.24 14.97 -2.13
C PHE A 290 -3.80 13.51 -1.88
N TYR A 291 -4.48 12.82 -0.98
CA TYR A 291 -4.06 11.50 -0.51
C TYR A 291 -4.36 10.39 -1.52
N ASN A 292 -5.61 10.33 -2.01
CA ASN A 292 -6.03 9.27 -2.91
C ASN A 292 -5.63 9.55 -4.36
N ASP A 293 -5.85 10.78 -4.87
CA ASP A 293 -5.93 11.02 -6.31
C ASP A 293 -4.64 11.55 -6.93
N SER A 294 -3.78 12.29 -6.18
CA SER A 294 -2.63 12.99 -6.77
C SER A 294 -1.72 12.12 -7.63
N PHE A 295 -1.43 10.88 -7.21
CA PHE A 295 -0.60 9.96 -7.96
C PHE A 295 -1.36 9.33 -9.14
N ILE A 296 -2.57 8.86 -8.87
CA ILE A 296 -3.44 8.19 -9.86
C ILE A 296 -3.75 9.13 -11.02
N ASP A 297 -4.14 10.38 -10.73
CA ASP A 297 -4.40 11.41 -11.73
C ASP A 297 -3.19 11.72 -12.59
N ALA A 298 -1.99 11.73 -12.01
CA ALA A 298 -0.77 11.97 -12.76
C ALA A 298 -0.53 10.87 -13.82
N VAL A 299 -0.77 9.61 -13.45
CA VAL A 299 -0.66 8.47 -14.38
C VAL A 299 -1.78 8.47 -15.43
N ALA A 300 -3.00 8.83 -15.03
CA ALA A 300 -4.13 8.89 -15.96
C ALA A 300 -3.96 10.01 -17.01
N THR A 301 -3.47 11.17 -16.58
CA THR A 301 -3.49 12.39 -17.41
C THR A 301 -2.14 12.78 -18.01
N GLY A 302 -1.03 12.26 -17.48
CA GLY A 302 0.32 12.74 -17.83
C GLY A 302 0.60 14.15 -17.29
N ARG A 303 -0.10 14.57 -16.22
CA ARG A 303 0.08 15.86 -15.57
C ARG A 303 0.19 15.67 -14.06
N ILE A 304 1.28 16.17 -13.49
CA ILE A 304 1.45 16.18 -12.03
C ILE A 304 0.71 17.38 -11.47
N ARG A 305 -0.36 17.10 -10.70
CA ARG A 305 -1.16 18.10 -9.99
C ARG A 305 -1.17 17.75 -8.51
N ILE A 306 -0.48 18.56 -7.71
CA ILE A 306 -0.42 18.39 -6.25
C ILE A 306 -0.82 19.72 -5.62
N SER A 307 -1.90 19.70 -4.84
CA SER A 307 -2.42 20.90 -4.21
C SER A 307 -2.73 20.66 -2.74
N LEU A 308 -2.06 21.44 -1.90
CA LEU A 308 -2.44 21.62 -0.50
C LEU A 308 -2.70 23.12 -0.31
N PRO A 309 -3.92 23.52 0.04
CA PRO A 309 -4.29 24.93 0.13
C PRO A 309 -3.30 25.75 0.95
N THR A 310 -2.91 26.92 0.44
CA THR A 310 -1.95 27.85 1.04
C THR A 310 -0.50 27.37 1.14
N ALA A 311 -0.21 26.10 0.93
CA ALA A 311 1.11 25.50 1.15
C ALA A 311 1.79 25.05 -0.15
N VAL A 312 1.09 24.27 -1.00
CA VAL A 312 1.64 23.64 -2.21
C VAL A 312 0.70 23.82 -3.39
N SER A 313 1.27 24.17 -4.54
CA SER A 313 0.58 24.14 -5.82
C SER A 313 1.59 23.75 -6.90
N ILE A 314 1.60 22.47 -7.29
CA ILE A 314 2.38 21.95 -8.40
C ILE A 314 1.39 21.62 -9.52
N ASN A 315 1.63 22.12 -10.72
CA ASN A 315 0.85 21.80 -11.92
C ASN A 315 1.77 21.84 -13.13
N GLU A 316 2.30 20.68 -13.49
CA GLU A 316 3.24 20.55 -14.59
C GLU A 316 2.85 19.41 -15.53
N SER A 317 3.32 19.47 -16.77
CA SER A 317 3.16 18.40 -17.76
C SER A 317 4.28 17.39 -17.59
N TYR A 318 3.92 16.12 -17.40
CA TYR A 318 4.85 15.00 -17.38
C TYR A 318 4.25 13.80 -18.14
N PRO A 319 4.22 13.87 -19.49
CA PRO A 319 3.56 12.85 -20.31
C PRO A 319 4.10 11.44 -20.12
N ALA A 320 5.35 11.29 -19.68
CA ALA A 320 5.97 9.99 -19.41
C ALA A 320 5.28 9.19 -18.30
N ALA A 321 4.48 9.83 -17.43
CA ALA A 321 3.68 9.12 -16.43
C ALA A 321 2.46 8.43 -17.06
N ARG A 322 1.96 8.93 -18.20
CA ARG A 322 0.74 8.38 -18.80
C ARG A 322 0.94 6.96 -19.32
N GLY A 323 0.02 6.06 -18.96
CA GLY A 323 0.06 4.68 -19.42
C GLY A 323 1.11 3.82 -18.72
N THR A 324 1.54 4.20 -17.52
CA THR A 324 2.50 3.44 -16.73
C THR A 324 1.82 2.45 -15.77
N PHE A 325 0.49 2.44 -15.68
CA PHE A 325 -0.27 1.39 -15.00
C PHE A 325 -0.79 0.35 -16.00
N ASP A 326 -0.49 -0.92 -15.73
CA ASP A 326 -1.17 -2.08 -16.30
C ASP A 326 -2.30 -2.56 -15.35
N TYR A 327 -2.21 -2.22 -14.06
CA TYR A 327 -3.24 -2.39 -13.05
C TYR A 327 -3.09 -1.29 -11.98
N LEU A 328 -4.17 -1.00 -11.24
CA LEU A 328 -4.11 -0.19 -10.02
C LEU A 328 -4.21 -1.10 -8.80
N GLY A 329 -3.13 -1.16 -8.02
CA GLY A 329 -3.14 -1.84 -6.72
C GLY A 329 -3.82 -0.98 -5.65
N VAL A 330 -4.71 -1.59 -4.88
CA VAL A 330 -5.50 -0.95 -3.83
C VAL A 330 -5.14 -1.56 -2.47
N ASN A 331 -4.54 -0.76 -1.60
CA ASN A 331 -4.40 -1.08 -0.18
C ASN A 331 -5.54 -0.41 0.58
N TYR A 332 -6.37 -1.19 1.24
CA TYR A 332 -7.53 -0.69 1.96
C TYR A 332 -7.63 -1.26 3.37
N TYR A 333 -7.82 -0.37 4.36
CA TYR A 333 -7.93 -0.79 5.77
C TYR A 333 -9.12 -0.17 6.50
N THR A 334 -9.46 1.11 6.21
CA THR A 334 -10.42 1.85 7.01
C THR A 334 -10.92 3.11 6.30
N ARG A 335 -11.90 3.78 6.88
CA ARG A 335 -12.26 5.16 6.57
C ARG A 335 -11.51 6.15 7.45
N GLU A 336 -11.55 7.41 7.10
CA GLU A 336 -11.05 8.51 7.93
C GLU A 336 -12.11 9.59 8.08
N ARG A 337 -12.53 9.83 9.32
CA ARG A 337 -13.48 10.90 9.65
C ARG A 337 -12.72 12.18 9.96
N VAL A 338 -13.06 13.26 9.27
CA VAL A 338 -12.29 14.50 9.23
C VAL A 338 -13.01 15.63 9.95
N ILE A 339 -12.31 16.28 10.87
CA ILE A 339 -12.68 17.56 11.48
C ILE A 339 -11.81 18.65 10.84
N GLY A 340 -12.44 19.59 10.16
CA GLY A 340 -11.76 20.67 9.48
C GLY A 340 -11.52 21.91 10.36
N HIS A 341 -10.37 22.54 10.20
CA HIS A 341 -10.02 23.80 10.88
C HIS A 341 -9.52 24.83 9.87
N LEU A 342 -10.31 25.89 9.64
CA LEU A 342 -9.86 27.02 8.84
C LEU A 342 -9.01 27.96 9.69
N GLY A 343 -7.91 28.48 9.10
CA GLY A 343 -7.05 29.47 9.74
C GLY A 343 -6.08 28.92 10.80
N ARG A 344 -5.96 27.60 10.94
CA ARG A 344 -4.96 26.94 11.79
C ARG A 344 -3.84 26.31 10.96
N LYS A 345 -2.68 26.04 11.56
CA LYS A 345 -1.59 25.30 10.90
C LYS A 345 -2.01 23.87 10.56
N ASP A 346 -2.77 23.24 11.47
CA ASP A 346 -3.42 21.95 11.31
C ASP A 346 -4.81 22.17 10.68
N VAL A 347 -4.88 22.22 9.36
CA VAL A 347 -6.15 22.42 8.62
C VAL A 347 -7.14 21.27 8.81
N TYR A 348 -6.66 20.12 9.29
CA TYR A 348 -7.46 18.94 9.48
C TYR A 348 -7.00 18.09 10.68
N ARG A 349 -7.95 17.46 11.33
CA ARG A 349 -7.70 16.47 12.36
C ARG A 349 -8.59 15.25 12.13
N ARG A 350 -8.02 14.06 12.31
CA ARG A 350 -8.79 12.82 12.36
C ARG A 350 -9.73 12.84 13.57
N ALA A 351 -11.02 12.59 13.34
CA ALA A 351 -11.96 12.35 14.43
C ALA A 351 -11.74 10.97 15.03
N PRO A 352 -11.91 10.80 16.35
CA PRO A 352 -11.90 9.47 16.94
C PRO A 352 -13.07 8.62 16.41
N PRO A 353 -12.97 7.29 16.49
CA PRO A 353 -14.12 6.40 16.25
C PRO A 353 -15.32 6.84 17.10
N ASP A 354 -16.52 6.82 16.54
CA ASP A 354 -17.75 7.27 17.22
C ASP A 354 -18.49 6.14 17.94
N GLY A 355 -17.91 4.94 17.96
CA GLY A 355 -18.52 3.76 18.58
C GLY A 355 -19.60 3.09 17.74
N SER A 356 -19.92 3.62 16.55
CA SER A 356 -20.91 3.01 15.64
C SER A 356 -20.40 1.73 14.97
N ARG A 357 -19.08 1.50 15.00
CA ARG A 357 -18.42 0.37 14.32
C ARG A 357 -17.34 -0.24 15.21
N PRO A 358 -17.07 -1.55 15.09
CA PRO A 358 -15.94 -2.17 15.74
C PRO A 358 -14.62 -1.60 15.20
N VAL A 359 -13.57 -1.66 16.02
CA VAL A 359 -12.25 -1.16 15.67
C VAL A 359 -11.20 -2.27 15.77
N SER A 360 -10.13 -2.14 14.99
CA SER A 360 -8.92 -2.98 15.11
C SER A 360 -8.16 -2.67 16.40
N ASP A 361 -7.12 -3.45 16.72
CA ASP A 361 -6.22 -3.16 17.85
C ASP A 361 -5.45 -1.85 17.67
N MET A 362 -5.35 -1.34 16.42
CA MET A 362 -4.79 -0.02 16.09
C MET A 362 -5.82 1.12 16.14
N GLY A 363 -7.06 0.85 16.58
CA GLY A 363 -8.14 1.84 16.66
C GLY A 363 -8.71 2.25 15.30
N TRP A 364 -8.53 1.45 14.25
CA TRP A 364 -9.10 1.71 12.93
C TRP A 364 -10.48 1.07 12.83
N GLU A 365 -11.47 1.84 12.36
CA GLU A 365 -12.82 1.33 12.17
C GLU A 365 -12.87 0.26 11.09
N ILE A 366 -13.55 -0.84 11.36
CA ILE A 366 -13.85 -1.89 10.37
C ILE A 366 -14.97 -1.39 9.48
N TYR A 367 -14.66 -1.07 8.22
CA TYR A 367 -15.57 -0.40 7.30
C TYR A 367 -15.53 -1.05 5.90
N PRO A 368 -16.07 -2.27 5.73
CA PRO A 368 -15.98 -3.01 4.47
C PRO A 368 -16.69 -2.29 3.30
N GLU A 369 -17.75 -1.54 3.55
CA GLU A 369 -18.48 -0.75 2.53
C GLU A 369 -17.57 0.26 1.81
N GLY A 370 -16.54 0.74 2.49
CA GLY A 370 -15.55 1.65 1.91
C GLY A 370 -14.74 1.01 0.80
N LEU A 371 -14.45 -0.29 0.90
CA LEU A 371 -13.78 -1.02 -0.18
C LEU A 371 -14.65 -1.03 -1.45
N THR A 372 -15.96 -1.33 -1.32
CA THR A 372 -16.89 -1.28 -2.46
C THR A 372 -16.92 0.12 -3.08
N GLN A 373 -17.03 1.17 -2.25
CA GLN A 373 -17.12 2.56 -2.72
C GLN A 373 -15.86 2.94 -3.52
N LEU A 374 -14.68 2.61 -3.02
CA LEU A 374 -13.41 2.96 -3.66
C LEU A 374 -13.20 2.14 -4.94
N LEU A 375 -13.45 0.85 -4.93
CA LEU A 375 -13.33 0.03 -6.14
C LEU A 375 -14.27 0.51 -7.26
N LEU A 376 -15.52 0.85 -6.94
CA LEU A 376 -16.44 1.43 -7.93
C LEU A 376 -16.01 2.82 -8.40
N HIS A 377 -15.45 3.66 -7.52
CA HIS A 377 -14.94 4.97 -7.90
C HIS A 377 -13.76 4.87 -8.88
N TYR A 378 -12.78 4.01 -8.57
CA TYR A 378 -11.57 3.87 -9.41
C TYR A 378 -11.78 2.99 -10.64
N ALA A 379 -12.87 2.23 -10.73
CA ALA A 379 -13.26 1.53 -11.97
C ALA A 379 -13.47 2.50 -13.15
N ALA A 380 -13.78 3.76 -12.88
CA ALA A 380 -13.93 4.80 -13.91
C ALA A 380 -12.63 5.10 -14.71
N TYR A 381 -11.47 4.69 -14.20
CA TYR A 381 -10.19 4.83 -14.91
C TYR A 381 -9.92 3.67 -15.88
N GLU A 382 -10.78 2.65 -15.90
CA GLU A 382 -10.70 1.50 -16.84
C GLU A 382 -9.43 0.63 -16.69
N TRP A 383 -8.69 0.76 -15.58
CA TRP A 383 -7.62 -0.18 -15.24
C TRP A 383 -8.16 -1.38 -14.48
N PRO A 384 -7.59 -2.58 -14.70
CA PRO A 384 -7.79 -3.69 -13.76
C PRO A 384 -7.44 -3.26 -12.32
N LEU A 385 -8.30 -3.58 -11.37
CA LEU A 385 -8.09 -3.27 -9.96
C LEU A 385 -7.62 -4.54 -9.24
N LEU A 386 -6.54 -4.43 -8.48
CA LEU A 386 -6.03 -5.51 -7.65
C LEU A 386 -6.00 -5.05 -6.19
N VAL A 387 -6.77 -5.67 -5.31
CA VAL A 387 -6.62 -5.40 -3.88
C VAL A 387 -5.30 -5.99 -3.43
N THR A 388 -4.30 -5.12 -3.28
CA THR A 388 -2.90 -5.49 -2.98
C THR A 388 -2.61 -5.58 -1.50
N GLU A 389 -3.46 -4.98 -0.66
CA GLU A 389 -3.48 -5.19 0.78
C GLU A 389 -4.87 -4.95 1.36
N ASN A 390 -5.32 -5.87 2.21
CA ASN A 390 -6.45 -5.68 3.11
C ASN A 390 -6.24 -6.57 4.34
N GLY A 391 -6.39 -6.03 5.55
CA GLY A 391 -6.07 -6.77 6.76
C GLY A 391 -6.55 -6.10 8.02
N LEU A 392 -6.50 -6.85 9.13
CA LEU A 392 -6.92 -6.43 10.45
C LEU A 392 -5.83 -6.70 11.49
N ALA A 393 -5.40 -5.65 12.21
CA ALA A 393 -4.65 -5.83 13.43
C ALA A 393 -5.56 -6.46 14.50
N ASP A 394 -5.30 -7.71 14.84
CA ASP A 394 -6.12 -8.54 15.73
C ASP A 394 -5.25 -9.56 16.44
N ALA A 395 -4.67 -9.17 17.58
CA ALA A 395 -3.72 -9.98 18.32
C ALA A 395 -4.38 -11.25 18.91
N ARG A 396 -5.69 -11.23 19.16
CA ARG A 396 -6.44 -12.41 19.62
C ARG A 396 -6.80 -13.37 18.49
N GLY A 397 -6.88 -12.85 17.26
CA GLY A 397 -7.19 -13.64 16.07
C GLY A 397 -8.66 -14.07 15.95
N ASP A 398 -9.55 -13.51 16.78
CA ASP A 398 -10.96 -13.88 16.85
C ASP A 398 -11.88 -13.09 15.88
N ARG A 399 -11.44 -11.91 15.43
CA ARG A 399 -12.22 -11.02 14.54
C ARG A 399 -11.81 -11.12 13.06
N ARG A 400 -10.60 -11.58 12.78
CA ARG A 400 -10.06 -11.62 11.41
C ARG A 400 -10.86 -12.53 10.45
N PRO A 401 -11.45 -13.68 10.87
CA PRO A 401 -12.31 -14.46 10.00
C PRO A 401 -13.51 -13.67 9.46
N ASP A 402 -14.23 -12.97 10.33
CA ASP A 402 -15.39 -12.16 9.95
C ASP A 402 -14.99 -10.93 9.14
N PHE A 403 -13.84 -10.31 9.47
CA PHE A 403 -13.28 -9.22 8.70
C PHE A 403 -13.00 -9.63 7.25
N LEU A 404 -12.35 -10.77 7.03
CA LEU A 404 -12.06 -11.29 5.69
C LEU A 404 -13.36 -11.54 4.92
N ARG A 405 -14.32 -12.23 5.52
CA ARG A 405 -15.61 -12.53 4.89
C ARG A 405 -16.34 -11.25 4.48
N ALA A 406 -16.39 -10.25 5.36
CA ALA A 406 -17.05 -8.97 5.08
C ALA A 406 -16.37 -8.18 3.96
N HIS A 407 -15.01 -8.19 3.89
CA HIS A 407 -14.29 -7.46 2.84
C HIS A 407 -14.31 -8.19 1.50
N ILE A 408 -14.30 -9.53 1.48
CA ILE A 408 -14.52 -10.31 0.26
C ILE A 408 -15.95 -10.07 -0.27
N TYR A 409 -16.96 -10.04 0.62
CA TYR A 409 -18.32 -9.66 0.23
C TYR A 409 -18.35 -8.25 -0.38
N ALA A 410 -17.68 -7.28 0.24
CA ALA A 410 -17.58 -5.91 -0.25
C ALA A 410 -16.93 -5.83 -1.65
N LEU A 411 -15.88 -6.60 -1.87
CA LEU A 411 -15.21 -6.72 -3.17
C LEU A 411 -16.16 -7.32 -4.21
N ASP A 412 -16.89 -8.38 -3.89
CA ASP A 412 -17.84 -9.01 -4.79
C ASP A 412 -18.99 -8.06 -5.14
N GLN A 413 -19.45 -7.21 -4.20
CA GLN A 413 -20.43 -6.16 -4.49
C GLN A 413 -19.87 -5.13 -5.50
N ALA A 414 -18.59 -4.77 -5.40
CA ALA A 414 -17.97 -3.88 -6.39
C ALA A 414 -17.89 -4.54 -7.79
N ARG A 415 -17.59 -5.83 -7.86
CA ARG A 415 -17.57 -6.59 -9.12
C ARG A 415 -18.97 -6.68 -9.75
N VAL A 416 -20.01 -6.96 -8.94
CA VAL A 416 -21.40 -6.93 -9.39
C VAL A 416 -21.77 -5.52 -9.91
N GLY A 417 -21.22 -4.48 -9.30
CA GLY A 417 -21.37 -3.08 -9.73
C GLY A 417 -20.55 -2.69 -10.97
N GLY A 418 -19.77 -3.62 -11.56
CA GLY A 418 -19.04 -3.42 -12.81
C GLY A 418 -17.56 -3.09 -12.64
N ALA A 419 -17.00 -3.13 -11.43
CA ALA A 419 -15.56 -2.96 -11.23
C ALA A 419 -14.78 -4.20 -11.69
N ASP A 420 -13.77 -4.02 -12.53
CA ASP A 420 -12.85 -5.07 -12.98
C ASP A 420 -11.83 -5.38 -11.89
N VAL A 421 -12.21 -6.19 -10.90
CA VAL A 421 -11.33 -6.60 -9.81
C VAL A 421 -10.74 -7.97 -10.10
N THR A 422 -9.42 -8.02 -10.22
CA THR A 422 -8.64 -9.18 -10.69
C THR A 422 -8.00 -9.98 -9.57
N GLY A 423 -8.02 -9.49 -8.31
CA GLY A 423 -7.45 -10.26 -7.20
C GLY A 423 -7.66 -9.61 -5.85
N TYR A 424 -7.32 -10.40 -4.81
CA TYR A 424 -7.39 -10.01 -3.41
C TYR A 424 -6.21 -10.59 -2.64
N ILE A 425 -5.39 -9.72 -2.08
CA ILE A 425 -4.18 -10.07 -1.35
C ILE A 425 -4.31 -9.57 0.09
N VAL A 426 -4.14 -10.49 1.04
CA VAL A 426 -4.29 -10.19 2.47
C VAL A 426 -2.99 -9.61 3.04
N TRP A 427 -3.08 -8.52 3.79
CA TRP A 427 -2.03 -8.08 4.68
C TRP A 427 -2.29 -8.64 6.10
N SER A 428 -1.47 -9.57 6.58
CA SER A 428 -0.25 -10.09 6.01
C SER A 428 -0.18 -11.63 6.14
N LEU A 429 0.75 -12.24 5.43
CA LEU A 429 0.99 -13.69 5.54
C LEU A 429 1.30 -14.07 6.99
N ILE A 430 2.28 -13.38 7.59
CA ILE A 430 2.79 -13.63 8.94
C ILE A 430 2.78 -12.36 9.78
N ASP A 431 2.72 -12.48 11.09
CA ASP A 431 3.02 -11.36 11.99
C ASP A 431 4.41 -10.81 11.69
N ASN A 432 4.58 -9.51 11.76
CA ASN A 432 5.79 -8.84 11.32
C ASN A 432 6.08 -7.58 12.15
N PHE A 433 7.14 -6.85 11.81
CA PHE A 433 7.48 -5.56 12.39
C PHE A 433 6.62 -4.45 11.76
N GLU A 434 5.64 -3.91 12.50
CA GLU A 434 4.67 -2.93 12.00
C GLU A 434 5.16 -1.49 12.17
N TRP A 435 6.29 -1.17 11.55
CA TRP A 435 6.87 0.18 11.47
C TRP A 435 6.97 0.85 12.84
N SER A 436 6.41 2.06 13.02
CA SER A 436 6.42 2.78 14.30
C SER A 436 5.65 2.07 15.42
N TYR A 437 4.86 1.04 15.13
CA TYR A 437 4.19 0.20 16.13
C TYR A 437 5.04 -0.99 16.59
N GLY A 438 6.22 -1.20 16.01
CA GLY A 438 7.06 -2.35 16.34
C GLY A 438 6.33 -3.68 16.13
N PHE A 439 6.38 -4.57 17.09
CA PHE A 439 5.70 -5.86 17.02
C PHE A 439 4.29 -5.88 17.64
N GLN A 440 3.69 -4.71 17.93
CA GLN A 440 2.35 -4.63 18.52
C GLN A 440 1.23 -4.83 17.50
N GLY A 441 1.45 -4.47 16.23
CA GLY A 441 0.50 -4.65 15.12
C GLY A 441 0.48 -6.11 14.64
N ARG A 442 -0.54 -6.90 15.00
CA ARG A 442 -0.64 -8.32 14.65
C ARG A 442 -1.62 -8.51 13.50
N PHE A 443 -1.11 -8.59 12.28
CA PHE A 443 -1.91 -8.75 11.04
C PHE A 443 -1.85 -10.17 10.45
N GLY A 444 -0.93 -11.02 10.91
CA GLY A 444 -0.61 -12.28 10.27
C GLY A 444 -1.78 -13.25 10.15
N LEU A 445 -1.96 -13.87 9.00
CA LEU A 445 -2.73 -15.11 8.87
C LEU A 445 -2.07 -16.22 9.69
N PHE A 446 -0.75 -16.17 9.80
CA PHE A 446 0.03 -16.98 10.72
C PHE A 446 0.66 -16.08 11.78
N THR A 447 0.45 -16.43 13.03
CA THR A 447 1.06 -15.70 14.16
C THR A 447 2.48 -16.19 14.43
N ILE A 448 3.33 -15.29 14.93
CA ILE A 448 4.70 -15.57 15.36
C ILE A 448 4.88 -15.08 16.82
N ASP A 449 5.41 -15.93 17.65
CA ASP A 449 5.84 -15.56 19.02
C ASP A 449 7.30 -15.08 18.98
N PHE A 450 7.48 -13.76 18.81
CA PHE A 450 8.82 -13.15 18.70
C PHE A 450 9.64 -13.21 20.00
N ALA A 451 8.98 -13.36 21.15
CA ALA A 451 9.64 -13.35 22.46
C ALA A 451 9.90 -14.76 23.01
N GLY A 452 8.96 -15.68 22.80
CA GLY A 452 9.00 -17.00 23.44
C GLY A 452 9.43 -18.14 22.53
N ASP A 453 9.44 -17.94 21.20
CA ASP A 453 9.78 -19.00 20.25
C ASP A 453 11.02 -18.65 19.39
N PRO A 454 12.21 -19.12 19.75
CA PRO A 454 13.43 -18.85 18.99
C PRO A 454 13.38 -19.39 17.54
N ALA A 455 12.52 -20.39 17.27
CA ALA A 455 12.32 -20.94 15.94
C ALA A 455 11.41 -20.06 15.05
N LEU A 456 10.73 -19.07 15.64
CA LEU A 456 9.79 -18.18 14.96
C LEU A 456 8.74 -18.95 14.15
N THR A 457 8.18 -19.99 14.74
CA THR A 457 7.23 -20.90 14.09
C THR A 457 5.99 -20.15 13.59
N ARG A 458 5.63 -20.36 12.31
CA ARG A 458 4.43 -19.80 11.68
C ARG A 458 3.21 -20.61 12.13
N ARG A 459 2.41 -20.10 13.08
CA ARG A 459 1.23 -20.81 13.62
C ARG A 459 -0.04 -20.28 12.98
N PRO A 460 -0.87 -21.13 12.33
CA PRO A 460 -2.08 -20.70 11.67
C PRO A 460 -3.08 -20.10 12.67
N THR A 461 -3.72 -18.96 12.29
CA THR A 461 -4.86 -18.39 13.01
C THR A 461 -6.17 -18.96 12.50
N ALA A 462 -7.28 -18.65 13.16
CA ALA A 462 -8.63 -19.04 12.70
C ALA A 462 -8.97 -18.50 11.30
N ALA A 463 -8.35 -17.38 10.89
CA ALA A 463 -8.56 -16.78 9.58
C ALA A 463 -8.05 -17.63 8.41
N VAL A 464 -7.12 -18.56 8.67
CA VAL A 464 -6.63 -19.51 7.65
C VAL A 464 -7.78 -20.34 7.10
N ALA A 465 -8.70 -20.82 7.93
CA ALA A 465 -9.85 -21.60 7.47
C ALA A 465 -10.77 -20.79 6.53
N THR A 466 -11.01 -19.49 6.83
CA THR A 466 -11.79 -18.60 5.96
C THR A 466 -11.06 -18.34 4.63
N PHE A 467 -9.74 -18.15 4.67
CA PHE A 467 -8.95 -17.99 3.45
C PHE A 467 -9.01 -19.27 2.58
N GLN A 468 -8.89 -20.45 3.18
CA GLN A 468 -9.00 -21.74 2.47
C GLN A 468 -10.40 -21.96 1.89
N GLU A 469 -11.46 -21.50 2.55
CA GLU A 469 -12.81 -21.50 1.99
C GLU A 469 -12.85 -20.66 0.69
N ALA A 470 -12.30 -19.45 0.74
CA ALA A 470 -12.17 -18.57 -0.43
C ALA A 470 -11.33 -19.21 -1.56
N ALA A 471 -10.20 -19.84 -1.22
CA ALA A 471 -9.36 -20.54 -2.17
C ALA A 471 -10.13 -21.70 -2.88
N ARG A 472 -10.86 -22.50 -2.11
CA ARG A 472 -11.69 -23.58 -2.68
C ARG A 472 -12.80 -23.03 -3.59
N ALA A 473 -13.41 -21.91 -3.27
CA ALA A 473 -14.42 -21.26 -4.11
C ALA A 473 -13.86 -20.83 -5.48
N LEU A 474 -12.57 -20.51 -5.55
CA LEU A 474 -11.84 -20.22 -6.79
C LEU A 474 -11.29 -21.47 -7.49
N GLY A 475 -11.51 -22.66 -6.95
CA GLY A 475 -10.97 -23.91 -7.47
C GLY A 475 -9.47 -24.13 -7.15
N LEU A 476 -8.91 -23.31 -6.28
CA LEU A 476 -7.55 -23.48 -5.77
C LEU A 476 -7.51 -24.61 -4.71
N ARG A 477 -6.37 -25.27 -4.60
CA ARG A 477 -6.20 -26.40 -3.67
C ARG A 477 -5.28 -25.98 -2.53
N PRO A 478 -5.80 -25.76 -1.30
CA PRO A 478 -4.97 -25.63 -0.12
C PRO A 478 -4.29 -26.95 0.27
#